data_d8e216ae56d9463a5e0726825d3f11a9
#
_entry.id   d8e216ae56d9463a5e0726825d3f11a9
#
_cell.length_a   1.000
_cell.length_b   1.000
_cell.length_c   1.000
_cell.angle_alpha   90.00
_cell.angle_beta   90.00
_cell.angle_gamma   90.00
#
_symmetry.space_group_name_H-M   'P 1'
#
loop_
_entity.id
_entity.type
_entity.pdbx_description
1 polymer ?
#
loop_
_entity_poly.entity_id
_entity_poly.type
_entity_poly.pdbx_seq_one_letter_code
_entity_poly.pdbx_strand_id
1 'polypeptide(L)'
;MQSRWIKNLVLLIIVIPIAFFVLNNQETDQEETTRFPVSDLKLSSFEEVNIFFPSRTQTSFKLTDLGWRMVKPFSARADELYVYRILALLATTSPVKLGSQELNKYGLDNPVLRIVFSNASQKEEFLFGTYNAVTEDQYMLYQDNIFLVSGGFSETASFVAEELIDKKSSFTDHSHTYCFFCA
;
A
#
# COMPACT_ATOMS: atom_id res chain seq x y z
N MET A 1 14.80 30.03 -57.67
CA MET A 1 15.00 29.72 -56.22
C MET A 1 13.74 29.90 -55.36
N GLN A 2 12.70 30.57 -55.79
CA GLN A 2 11.46 30.85 -55.03
C GLN A 2 10.55 29.63 -54.75
N SER A 3 10.57 28.61 -55.61
CA SER A 3 9.64 27.49 -55.50
C SER A 3 9.82 26.58 -54.24
N ARG A 4 11.02 26.49 -53.72
CA ARG A 4 11.28 25.64 -52.54
C ARG A 4 10.86 26.32 -51.24
N TRP A 5 11.02 27.61 -51.12
CA TRP A 5 10.61 28.37 -49.93
C TRP A 5 9.09 28.40 -49.74
N ILE A 6 8.34 28.57 -50.87
CA ILE A 6 6.90 28.54 -50.87
C ILE A 6 6.37 27.16 -50.46
N LYS A 7 6.99 26.07 -50.91
CA LYS A 7 6.59 24.69 -50.49
C LYS A 7 6.79 24.47 -49.00
N ASN A 8 7.89 24.96 -48.44
CA ASN A 8 8.16 24.84 -46.99
C ASN A 8 7.21 25.72 -46.17
N LEU A 9 6.83 26.90 -46.66
CA LEU A 9 5.84 27.76 -46.00
C LEU A 9 4.46 27.13 -45.99
N VAL A 10 4.03 26.52 -47.08
CA VAL A 10 2.74 25.80 -47.17
C VAL A 10 2.74 24.60 -46.21
N LEU A 11 3.84 23.84 -46.15
CA LEU A 11 3.97 22.72 -45.24
C LEU A 11 3.87 23.18 -43.78
N LEU A 12 4.50 24.30 -43.43
CA LEU A 12 4.46 24.87 -42.08
C LEU A 12 3.05 25.32 -41.68
N ILE A 13 2.30 25.91 -42.59
CA ILE A 13 0.91 26.34 -42.40
C ILE A 13 -0.01 25.13 -42.15
N ILE A 14 0.32 23.96 -42.69
CA ILE A 14 -0.45 22.73 -42.49
C ILE A 14 -0.04 22.05 -41.19
N VAL A 15 1.26 21.95 -40.90
CA VAL A 15 1.76 21.22 -39.74
C VAL A 15 1.44 21.93 -38.43
N ILE A 16 1.51 23.28 -38.38
CA ILE A 16 1.22 24.01 -37.13
C ILE A 16 -0.22 23.81 -36.65
N PRO A 17 -1.28 23.93 -37.50
CA PRO A 17 -2.65 23.64 -37.04
C PRO A 17 -2.88 22.19 -36.65
N ILE A 18 -2.26 21.24 -37.34
CA ILE A 18 -2.34 19.81 -36.97
C ILE A 18 -1.65 19.56 -35.62
N ALA A 19 -0.46 20.08 -35.41
CA ALA A 19 0.24 19.96 -34.13
C ALA A 19 -0.55 20.65 -33.00
N PHE A 20 -1.08 21.83 -33.22
CA PHE A 20 -1.94 22.54 -32.27
C PHE A 20 -3.21 21.76 -31.95
N PHE A 21 -3.86 21.18 -32.98
CA PHE A 21 -5.03 20.33 -32.80
C PHE A 21 -4.70 19.06 -32.01
N VAL A 22 -3.59 18.38 -32.33
CA VAL A 22 -3.14 17.18 -31.58
C VAL A 22 -2.77 17.52 -30.14
N LEU A 23 -2.09 18.64 -29.91
CA LEU A 23 -1.69 19.06 -28.56
C LEU A 23 -2.87 19.56 -27.71
N ASN A 24 -3.86 20.23 -28.35
CA ASN A 24 -5.08 20.66 -27.64
C ASN A 24 -6.15 19.56 -27.53
N ASN A 25 -6.14 18.58 -28.42
CA ASN A 25 -7.01 17.40 -28.36
C ASN A 25 -6.27 16.17 -27.79
N GLN A 26 -5.17 16.35 -27.11
CA GLN A 26 -4.85 15.44 -26.02
C GLN A 26 -5.90 15.74 -24.94
N GLU A 27 -7.15 15.36 -25.19
CA GLU A 27 -8.01 14.90 -24.14
C GLU A 27 -7.16 13.85 -23.43
N THR A 28 -6.61 14.25 -22.30
CA THR A 28 -6.28 13.28 -21.29
C THR A 28 -7.60 12.54 -21.12
N ASP A 29 -7.72 11.34 -21.70
CA ASP A 29 -8.63 10.31 -21.22
C ASP A 29 -8.19 10.01 -19.76
N GLN A 30 -8.32 11.01 -18.92
CA GLN A 30 -8.72 10.77 -17.56
C GLN A 30 -10.18 10.33 -17.70
N GLU A 31 -10.37 9.04 -18.04
CA GLU A 31 -11.48 8.35 -17.49
C GLU A 31 -11.49 8.81 -16.03
N GLU A 32 -12.46 9.60 -15.65
CA GLU A 32 -12.82 9.75 -14.23
C GLU A 32 -13.19 8.34 -13.78
N THR A 33 -12.16 7.54 -13.56
CA THR A 33 -12.32 6.22 -12.97
C THR A 33 -12.86 6.52 -11.60
N THR A 34 -14.18 6.39 -11.46
CA THR A 34 -14.87 6.56 -10.19
C THR A 34 -14.14 5.70 -9.19
N ARG A 35 -13.33 6.32 -8.32
CA ARG A 35 -12.59 5.60 -7.31
C ARG A 35 -13.44 5.49 -6.06
N PHE A 36 -13.59 4.27 -5.59
CA PHE A 36 -14.34 3.95 -4.39
C PHE A 36 -13.39 3.96 -3.19
N PRO A 37 -13.66 4.74 -2.13
CA PRO A 37 -12.89 4.60 -0.90
C PRO A 37 -13.09 3.18 -0.36
N VAL A 38 -12.01 2.55 0.07
CA VAL A 38 -12.07 1.22 0.68
C VAL A 38 -12.74 1.31 2.04
N SER A 39 -12.40 2.33 2.81
CA SER A 39 -13.01 2.60 4.12
C SER A 39 -13.08 4.10 4.42
N ASP A 40 -13.92 4.46 5.39
CA ASP A 40 -14.02 5.82 5.95
C ASP A 40 -13.23 5.94 7.27
N LEU A 41 -12.35 4.97 7.55
CA LEU A 41 -11.63 4.87 8.81
C LEU A 41 -10.43 5.82 8.85
N LYS A 42 -10.17 6.37 10.02
CA LYS A 42 -8.99 7.23 10.23
C LYS A 42 -7.80 6.36 10.67
N LEU A 43 -6.63 6.61 10.09
CA LEU A 43 -5.40 5.90 10.44
C LEU A 43 -5.06 6.01 11.93
N SER A 44 -5.31 7.18 12.53
CA SER A 44 -5.05 7.47 13.95
C SER A 44 -6.02 6.78 14.92
N SER A 45 -7.03 6.09 14.43
CA SER A 45 -8.02 5.41 15.28
C SER A 45 -7.56 4.04 15.76
N PHE A 46 -6.45 3.51 15.22
CA PHE A 46 -6.00 2.16 15.52
C PHE A 46 -4.67 2.17 16.27
N GLU A 47 -4.57 1.30 17.25
CA GLU A 47 -3.43 1.16 18.15
C GLU A 47 -2.70 -0.18 17.97
N GLU A 48 -3.32 -1.11 17.24
CA GLU A 48 -2.72 -2.42 16.97
C GLU A 48 -2.87 -2.78 15.49
N VAL A 49 -1.82 -3.37 14.92
CA VAL A 49 -1.78 -3.94 13.58
C VAL A 49 -1.31 -5.38 13.68
N ASN A 50 -2.08 -6.30 13.17
CA ASN A 50 -1.78 -7.72 13.17
C ASN A 50 -1.79 -8.26 11.74
N ILE A 51 -0.71 -8.91 11.34
CA ILE A 51 -0.47 -9.44 10.00
C ILE A 51 -0.35 -10.95 10.08
N PHE A 52 -1.17 -11.67 9.28
CA PHE A 52 -1.24 -13.11 9.28
C PHE A 52 -1.01 -13.65 7.87
N PHE A 53 -0.05 -14.52 7.72
CA PHE A 53 0.11 -15.37 6.55
C PHE A 53 -0.17 -16.83 6.95
N PRO A 54 -0.80 -17.66 6.09
CA PRO A 54 -1.16 -19.04 6.43
C PRO A 54 0.02 -19.91 6.87
N SER A 55 1.23 -19.62 6.36
CA SER A 55 2.43 -20.45 6.57
C SER A 55 3.55 -19.73 7.34
N ARG A 56 3.28 -18.57 7.95
CA ARG A 56 4.27 -17.77 8.68
C ARG A 56 3.81 -17.42 10.07
N THR A 57 4.77 -17.15 10.96
CA THR A 57 4.48 -16.60 12.29
C THR A 57 3.81 -15.22 12.14
N GLN A 58 2.79 -14.98 12.93
CA GLN A 58 2.10 -13.70 13.01
C GLN A 58 3.08 -12.57 13.34
N THR A 59 2.97 -11.45 12.61
CA THR A 59 3.64 -10.21 12.97
C THR A 59 2.61 -9.26 13.58
N SER A 60 2.94 -8.66 14.72
CA SER A 60 2.03 -7.78 15.45
C SER A 60 2.75 -6.53 15.93
N PHE A 61 2.10 -5.39 15.74
CA PHE A 61 2.57 -4.09 16.18
C PHE A 61 1.55 -3.48 17.14
N LYS A 62 2.04 -2.74 18.12
CA LYS A 62 1.23 -1.98 19.06
C LYS A 62 1.78 -0.57 19.22
N LEU A 63 0.88 0.41 19.23
CA LEU A 63 1.20 1.80 19.55
C LEU A 63 1.37 1.94 21.07
N THR A 64 2.45 2.58 21.46
CA THR A 64 2.78 2.89 22.86
C THR A 64 3.10 4.37 22.98
N ASP A 65 3.29 4.87 24.20
CA ASP A 65 3.71 6.26 24.44
C ASP A 65 5.06 6.61 23.78
N LEU A 66 5.89 5.57 23.48
CA LEU A 66 7.19 5.71 22.82
C LEU A 66 7.15 5.43 21.30
N GLY A 67 5.95 5.37 20.69
CA GLY A 67 5.74 5.05 19.28
C GLY A 67 5.40 3.57 19.04
N TRP A 68 5.45 3.16 17.79
CA TRP A 68 5.11 1.80 17.39
C TRP A 68 6.17 0.78 17.83
N ARG A 69 5.71 -0.32 18.40
CA ARG A 69 6.53 -1.45 18.77
C ARG A 69 6.02 -2.73 18.13
N MET A 70 6.93 -3.53 17.61
CA MET A 70 6.65 -4.93 17.30
C MET A 70 6.52 -5.69 18.64
N VAL A 71 5.46 -6.49 18.76
CA VAL A 71 5.20 -7.34 19.93
C VAL A 71 5.23 -8.82 19.60
N LYS A 72 5.14 -9.15 18.32
CA LYS A 72 5.32 -10.51 17.78
C LYS A 72 6.08 -10.43 16.44
N PRO A 73 6.97 -11.38 16.15
CA PRO A 73 7.35 -12.58 16.91
C PRO A 73 8.23 -12.29 18.14
N PHE A 74 8.83 -11.11 18.22
CA PHE A 74 9.65 -10.64 19.35
C PHE A 74 9.37 -9.16 19.63
N SER A 75 9.79 -8.68 20.81
CA SER A 75 9.57 -7.29 21.18
C SER A 75 10.74 -6.41 20.72
N ALA A 76 10.46 -5.42 19.86
CA ALA A 76 11.43 -4.44 19.38
C ALA A 76 10.72 -3.12 19.03
N ARG A 77 11.49 -2.03 18.90
CA ARG A 77 10.97 -0.80 18.31
C ARG A 77 10.70 -1.04 16.82
N ALA A 78 9.49 -0.73 16.39
CA ALA A 78 9.11 -0.89 14.98
C ALA A 78 9.65 0.28 14.13
N ASP A 79 9.88 0.02 12.85
CA ASP A 79 10.03 1.07 11.88
C ASP A 79 8.64 1.70 11.65
N GLU A 80 8.46 2.93 12.12
CA GLU A 80 7.18 3.65 12.03
C GLU A 80 6.74 3.85 10.59
N LEU A 81 7.68 4.08 9.66
CA LEU A 81 7.35 4.25 8.24
C LEU A 81 6.70 3.00 7.68
N TYR A 82 7.18 1.82 8.07
CA TYR A 82 6.60 0.54 7.69
C TYR A 82 5.17 0.42 8.20
N VAL A 83 4.94 0.69 9.48
CA VAL A 83 3.60 0.60 10.07
C VAL A 83 2.63 1.57 9.40
N TYR A 84 3.07 2.81 9.11
CA TYR A 84 2.24 3.78 8.40
C TYR A 84 1.93 3.38 6.96
N ARG A 85 2.83 2.68 6.27
CA ARG A 85 2.54 2.13 4.94
C ARG A 85 1.43 1.08 5.00
N ILE A 86 1.40 0.25 6.03
CA ILE A 86 0.30 -0.71 6.23
C ILE A 86 -1.00 0.02 6.60
N LEU A 87 -0.94 1.01 7.49
CA LEU A 87 -2.10 1.82 7.88
C LEU A 87 -2.70 2.60 6.70
N ALA A 88 -1.90 2.94 5.68
CA ALA A 88 -2.38 3.63 4.47
C ALA A 88 -3.44 2.83 3.71
N LEU A 89 -3.55 1.51 3.96
CA LEU A 89 -4.63 0.68 3.44
C LEU A 89 -6.02 1.23 3.82
N LEU A 90 -6.16 1.79 5.01
CA LEU A 90 -7.41 2.36 5.52
C LEU A 90 -7.90 3.57 4.69
N ALA A 91 -6.98 4.33 4.10
CA ALA A 91 -7.27 5.52 3.30
C ALA A 91 -7.16 5.27 1.79
N THR A 92 -6.97 4.02 1.38
CA THR A 92 -6.79 3.71 -0.05
C THR A 92 -8.11 3.75 -0.81
N THR A 93 -8.02 3.92 -2.11
CA THR A 93 -9.16 3.88 -3.03
C THR A 93 -8.98 2.77 -4.05
N SER A 94 -10.07 2.22 -4.53
CA SER A 94 -10.12 1.18 -5.54
C SER A 94 -10.87 1.63 -6.78
N PRO A 95 -10.43 1.29 -7.99
CA PRO A 95 -11.21 1.47 -9.21
C PRO A 95 -12.39 0.50 -9.30
N VAL A 96 -12.41 -0.54 -8.47
CA VAL A 96 -13.39 -1.63 -8.50
C VAL A 96 -14.00 -1.78 -7.11
N LYS A 97 -15.33 -1.91 -7.06
CA LYS A 97 -16.09 -2.29 -5.87
C LYS A 97 -17.14 -3.31 -6.29
N LEU A 98 -16.99 -4.57 -5.86
CA LEU A 98 -17.88 -5.69 -6.15
C LEU A 98 -18.48 -6.20 -4.84
N GLY A 99 -19.66 -6.82 -4.93
CA GLY A 99 -20.24 -7.56 -3.80
C GLY A 99 -19.44 -8.82 -3.48
N SER A 100 -19.55 -9.32 -2.27
CA SER A 100 -18.84 -10.50 -1.75
C SER A 100 -19.35 -11.86 -2.31
N GLN A 101 -19.94 -11.85 -3.49
CA GLN A 101 -20.34 -13.07 -4.19
C GLN A 101 -19.11 -13.67 -4.90
N GLU A 102 -19.07 -15.00 -5.03
CA GLU A 102 -18.02 -15.73 -5.75
C GLU A 102 -16.58 -15.48 -5.21
N LEU A 103 -16.40 -15.51 -3.88
CA LEU A 103 -15.09 -15.30 -3.22
C LEU A 103 -13.99 -16.21 -3.77
N ASN A 104 -14.34 -17.43 -4.19
CA ASN A 104 -13.42 -18.39 -4.78
C ASN A 104 -12.78 -17.89 -6.08
N LYS A 105 -13.50 -17.12 -6.89
CA LYS A 105 -13.01 -16.54 -8.15
C LYS A 105 -11.84 -15.57 -7.92
N TYR A 106 -11.82 -14.94 -6.78
CA TYR A 106 -10.83 -13.93 -6.38
C TYR A 106 -9.82 -14.47 -5.36
N GLY A 107 -9.89 -15.78 -5.02
CA GLY A 107 -9.01 -16.42 -4.03
C GLY A 107 -9.23 -15.91 -2.60
N LEU A 108 -10.42 -15.40 -2.33
CA LEU A 108 -10.79 -14.81 -1.03
C LEU A 108 -11.47 -15.82 -0.08
N ASP A 109 -11.78 -17.01 -0.57
CA ASP A 109 -12.17 -18.17 0.23
C ASP A 109 -10.99 -18.77 1.01
N ASN A 110 -9.77 -18.64 0.47
CA ASN A 110 -8.51 -19.02 1.10
C ASN A 110 -7.49 -17.86 0.99
N PRO A 111 -7.64 -16.79 1.77
CA PRO A 111 -6.83 -15.59 1.64
C PRO A 111 -5.35 -15.87 1.92
N VAL A 112 -4.48 -15.29 1.08
CA VAL A 112 -3.02 -15.42 1.19
C VAL A 112 -2.42 -14.52 2.27
N LEU A 113 -3.16 -13.48 2.66
CA LEU A 113 -2.78 -12.52 3.68
C LEU A 113 -4.04 -12.01 4.37
N ARG A 114 -3.94 -11.80 5.67
CA ARG A 114 -4.95 -11.14 6.49
C ARG A 114 -4.30 -10.06 7.33
N ILE A 115 -4.82 -8.83 7.22
CA ILE A 115 -4.39 -7.70 8.04
C ILE A 115 -5.57 -7.31 8.93
N VAL A 116 -5.30 -7.16 10.22
CA VAL A 116 -6.29 -6.77 11.22
C VAL A 116 -5.81 -5.53 11.93
N PHE A 117 -6.61 -4.47 11.87
CA PHE A 117 -6.43 -3.26 12.64
C PHE A 117 -7.39 -3.30 13.84
N SER A 118 -6.90 -2.97 15.02
CA SER A 118 -7.72 -2.96 16.23
C SER A 118 -7.36 -1.82 17.17
N ASN A 119 -8.35 -1.44 17.97
CA ASN A 119 -8.23 -0.59 19.15
C ASN A 119 -9.13 -1.15 20.26
N ALA A 120 -9.31 -0.41 21.35
CA ALA A 120 -10.13 -0.85 22.49
C ALA A 120 -11.62 -1.08 22.13
N SER A 121 -12.15 -0.48 21.06
CA SER A 121 -13.59 -0.45 20.74
C SER A 121 -13.96 -1.08 19.42
N GLN A 122 -13.02 -1.25 18.49
CA GLN A 122 -13.30 -1.77 17.14
C GLN A 122 -12.17 -2.63 16.61
N LYS A 123 -12.54 -3.52 15.70
CA LYS A 123 -11.62 -4.42 15.00
C LYS A 123 -12.05 -4.52 13.55
N GLU A 124 -11.11 -4.24 12.64
CA GLU A 124 -11.33 -4.24 11.20
C GLU A 124 -10.39 -5.25 10.55
N GLU A 125 -10.93 -6.03 9.63
CA GLU A 125 -10.23 -7.14 9.01
C GLU A 125 -10.24 -6.99 7.49
N PHE A 126 -9.06 -7.12 6.88
CA PHE A 126 -8.83 -7.05 5.45
C PHE A 126 -8.21 -8.37 4.99
N LEU A 127 -8.89 -9.05 4.05
CA LEU A 127 -8.45 -10.33 3.50
C LEU A 127 -7.95 -10.13 2.08
N PHE A 128 -6.77 -10.64 1.78
CA PHE A 128 -6.15 -10.51 0.46
C PHE A 128 -6.16 -11.86 -0.26
N GLY A 129 -6.67 -11.85 -1.49
CA GLY A 129 -6.79 -13.02 -2.35
C GLY A 129 -5.76 -13.04 -3.46
N THR A 130 -6.21 -13.33 -4.69
CA THR A 130 -5.36 -13.49 -5.86
C THR A 130 -4.68 -12.18 -6.27
N TYR A 131 -3.40 -12.27 -6.58
CA TYR A 131 -2.58 -11.19 -7.13
C TYR A 131 -2.57 -11.27 -8.67
N ASN A 132 -2.73 -10.13 -9.32
CA ASN A 132 -2.62 -9.98 -10.77
C ASN A 132 -1.24 -9.42 -11.12
N ALA A 133 -0.36 -10.27 -11.64
CA ALA A 133 1.01 -9.89 -11.99
C ALA A 133 1.11 -8.92 -13.19
N VAL A 134 0.03 -8.73 -13.96
CA VAL A 134 0.04 -7.82 -15.12
C VAL A 134 -0.24 -6.37 -14.70
N THR A 135 -1.20 -6.18 -13.79
CA THR A 135 -1.59 -4.86 -13.28
C THR A 135 -0.94 -4.53 -11.94
N GLU A 136 -0.23 -5.49 -11.33
CA GLU A 136 0.36 -5.39 -9.99
C GLU A 136 -0.68 -5.10 -8.89
N ASP A 137 -1.95 -5.44 -9.17
CA ASP A 137 -3.05 -5.28 -8.24
C ASP A 137 -3.44 -6.60 -7.58
N GLN A 138 -4.12 -6.51 -6.46
CA GLN A 138 -4.59 -7.66 -5.70
C GLN A 138 -6.04 -7.48 -5.26
N TYR A 139 -6.82 -8.57 -5.33
CA TYR A 139 -8.17 -8.56 -4.80
C TYR A 139 -8.14 -8.59 -3.27
N MET A 140 -8.98 -7.75 -2.68
CA MET A 140 -9.09 -7.60 -1.23
C MET A 140 -10.55 -7.55 -0.82
N LEU A 141 -10.90 -8.33 0.20
CA LEU A 141 -12.21 -8.28 0.84
C LEU A 141 -12.13 -7.42 2.10
N TYR A 142 -13.01 -6.44 2.18
CA TYR A 142 -13.28 -5.68 3.39
C TYR A 142 -14.77 -5.54 3.59
N GLN A 143 -15.26 -5.93 4.77
CA GLN A 143 -16.68 -6.10 5.04
C GLN A 143 -17.32 -7.02 3.97
N ASP A 144 -18.37 -6.56 3.30
CA ASP A 144 -19.08 -7.33 2.26
C ASP A 144 -18.71 -6.88 0.84
N ASN A 145 -17.56 -6.24 0.64
CA ASN A 145 -17.14 -5.72 -0.66
C ASN A 145 -15.74 -6.20 -1.03
N ILE A 146 -15.60 -6.53 -2.32
CA ILE A 146 -14.32 -6.86 -2.94
C ILE A 146 -13.79 -5.62 -3.64
N PHE A 147 -12.57 -5.29 -3.34
CA PHE A 147 -11.82 -4.17 -3.91
C PHE A 147 -10.61 -4.68 -4.68
N LEU A 148 -10.11 -3.88 -5.61
CA LEU A 148 -8.84 -4.09 -6.29
C LEU A 148 -7.86 -3.04 -5.78
N VAL A 149 -6.81 -3.48 -5.09
CA VAL A 149 -5.83 -2.59 -4.44
C VAL A 149 -4.42 -2.93 -4.91
N SER A 150 -3.49 -1.98 -4.78
CA SER A 150 -2.10 -2.23 -5.13
C SER A 150 -1.53 -3.42 -4.35
N GLY A 151 -0.84 -4.31 -5.06
CA GLY A 151 -0.11 -5.44 -4.47
C GLY A 151 1.03 -5.02 -3.54
N GLY A 152 1.45 -3.76 -3.58
CA GLY A 152 2.44 -3.19 -2.68
C GLY A 152 2.08 -3.30 -1.19
N PHE A 153 0.79 -3.42 -0.84
CA PHE A 153 0.38 -3.69 0.54
C PHE A 153 0.80 -5.09 1.00
N SER A 154 0.54 -6.11 0.17
CA SER A 154 0.98 -7.49 0.45
C SER A 154 2.49 -7.62 0.43
N GLU A 155 3.16 -6.96 -0.49
CA GLU A 155 4.62 -6.93 -0.57
C GLU A 155 5.19 -6.32 0.71
N THR A 156 4.70 -5.14 1.13
CA THR A 156 5.10 -4.51 2.38
C THR A 156 4.85 -5.44 3.57
N ALA A 157 3.66 -6.05 3.66
CA ALA A 157 3.32 -6.98 4.74
C ALA A 157 4.19 -8.25 4.75
N SER A 158 4.81 -8.61 3.62
CA SER A 158 5.61 -9.83 3.46
C SER A 158 7.04 -9.74 4.01
N PHE A 159 7.52 -8.55 4.35
CA PHE A 159 8.85 -8.37 4.89
C PHE A 159 9.07 -9.19 6.16
N VAL A 160 10.28 -9.70 6.33
CA VAL A 160 10.63 -10.46 7.52
C VAL A 160 10.75 -9.57 8.75
N ALA A 161 10.47 -10.11 9.91
CA ALA A 161 10.35 -9.34 11.15
C ALA A 161 11.62 -8.51 11.47
N GLU A 162 12.80 -9.01 11.10
CA GLU A 162 14.09 -8.36 11.33
C GLU A 162 14.29 -7.10 10.46
N GLU A 163 13.54 -6.96 9.37
CA GLU A 163 13.56 -5.77 8.49
C GLU A 163 12.65 -4.67 8.98
N LEU A 164 11.68 -5.02 9.83
CA LEU A 164 10.60 -4.14 10.31
C LEU A 164 10.94 -3.39 11.59
N ILE A 165 12.14 -3.60 12.13
CA ILE A 165 12.62 -2.94 13.35
C ILE A 165 13.46 -1.71 13.01
N ASP A 166 13.38 -0.69 13.88
CA ASP A 166 14.26 0.47 13.81
C ASP A 166 15.70 0.07 14.16
N LYS A 167 16.53 -0.09 13.14
CA LYS A 167 17.95 -0.48 13.28
C LYS A 167 18.79 0.53 14.04
N LYS A 168 18.34 1.80 14.17
CA LYS A 168 19.07 2.82 14.94
C LYS A 168 18.96 2.62 16.45
N SER A 169 17.85 2.04 16.91
CA SER A 169 17.66 1.81 18.35
C SER A 169 18.36 0.56 18.87
N SER A 170 18.69 -0.40 18.01
CA SER A 170 19.39 -1.61 18.46
C SER A 170 20.88 -1.39 18.79
N PHE A 171 21.46 -0.28 18.31
CA PHE A 171 22.88 0.02 18.56
C PHE A 171 23.12 0.70 19.92
N THR A 172 22.10 1.27 20.56
CA THR A 172 22.24 1.97 21.85
C THR A 172 22.02 1.07 23.06
N ASP A 173 21.49 -0.15 22.88
CA ASP A 173 21.19 -1.05 24.01
C ASP A 173 22.40 -1.96 24.40
N HIS A 174 23.49 -1.94 23.61
CA HIS A 174 24.72 -2.71 23.93
C HIS A 174 25.82 -1.92 24.65
N SER A 175 25.60 -0.62 24.96
CA SER A 175 26.65 0.21 25.58
C SER A 175 26.59 0.32 27.13
N HIS A 176 25.68 -0.40 27.79
CA HIS A 176 25.56 -0.31 29.26
C HIS A 176 25.96 -1.59 30.07
N THR A 177 26.71 -2.51 29.47
CA THR A 177 27.10 -3.74 30.24
C THR A 177 28.62 -3.98 30.25
N TYR A 178 29.43 -2.96 30.28
CA TYR A 178 30.86 -3.15 30.66
C TYR A 178 31.35 -1.97 31.50
N CYS A 179 31.13 -2.02 32.79
CA CYS A 179 31.99 -1.42 33.82
C CYS A 179 31.56 -1.84 35.23
N PHE A 180 31.85 -3.08 35.61
CA PHE A 180 31.94 -3.46 37.03
C PHE A 180 32.93 -4.63 37.18
N PHE A 181 34.22 -4.35 36.96
CA PHE A 181 35.34 -5.11 37.59
C PHE A 181 36.65 -4.40 37.23
N CYS A 182 36.97 -3.36 38.03
CA CYS A 182 38.32 -2.91 38.27
C CYS A 182 38.34 -2.25 39.64
N ALA A 183 38.65 -3.02 40.64
CA ALA A 183 39.36 -2.61 41.88
C ALA A 183 39.99 -3.86 42.48
#